data_c3fa33fa6b3a151ac9c06249b7d51e5e
#
_entry.id   c3fa33fa6b3a151ac9c06249b7d51e5e
#
_cell.length_a   1.000
_cell.length_b   1.000
_cell.length_c   1.000
_cell.angle_alpha   90.00
_cell.angle_beta   90.00
_cell.angle_gamma   90.00
#
_symmetry.space_group_name_H-M   'P 1'
#
loop_
_entity.id
_entity.type
_entity.pdbx_description
1 polymer ?
#
loop_
_entity_poly.entity_id
_entity_poly.type
_entity_poly.pdbx_seq_one_letter_code
_entity_poly.pdbx_strand_id
1 'polypeptide(L)'
;MKVLKAAAAHTGLHVDWIPLPIGKEGHEKHGKTTPDETVQELQNTDGWIMGPIGHRAYPRNDPTWIMPPIRKLFDLFANVKPVKSYENIPSIHKNVDIVFLREVTEGMQSWDTNISGSGEFRPNDEISIGSRIITRKGSRRIAMEAFKIARTRQRKQVTAVHKEAVYRLTCGMFAEECRKVASEFSDVEFNEIHIDTIAAHLVMDPTKFDVVV
;
A
#
# COMPACT_ATOMS: atom_id res chain seq x y z
N MET A 1 -18.42 -9.82 4.68
CA MET A 1 -18.54 -11.20 5.22
C MET A 1 -19.48 -12.11 4.43
N LYS A 2 -20.76 -11.74 4.12
CA LYS A 2 -21.68 -12.63 3.35
C LYS A 2 -21.08 -13.13 2.03
N VAL A 3 -20.52 -12.24 1.21
CA VAL A 3 -19.89 -12.58 -0.09
C VAL A 3 -18.70 -13.53 0.09
N LEU A 4 -17.85 -13.26 1.06
CA LEU A 4 -16.66 -14.09 1.33
C LEU A 4 -17.04 -15.51 1.78
N LYS A 5 -18.05 -15.62 2.65
CA LYS A 5 -18.57 -16.94 3.07
C LYS A 5 -19.17 -17.71 1.90
N ALA A 6 -19.92 -17.04 1.03
CA ALA A 6 -20.47 -17.65 -0.18
C ALA A 6 -19.37 -18.08 -1.17
N ALA A 7 -18.36 -17.24 -1.37
CA ALA A 7 -17.22 -17.58 -2.21
C ALA A 7 -16.42 -18.76 -1.65
N ALA A 8 -16.12 -18.78 -0.37
CA ALA A 8 -15.43 -19.88 0.30
C ALA A 8 -16.20 -21.21 0.12
N ALA A 9 -17.52 -21.19 0.35
CA ALA A 9 -18.36 -22.37 0.14
C ALA A 9 -18.36 -22.84 -1.32
N HIS A 10 -18.40 -21.91 -2.28
CA HIS A 10 -18.39 -22.23 -3.71
C HIS A 10 -17.05 -22.82 -4.18
N THR A 11 -15.94 -22.34 -3.64
CA THR A 11 -14.58 -22.80 -3.99
C THR A 11 -14.10 -24.01 -3.19
N GLY A 12 -14.89 -24.45 -2.19
CA GLY A 12 -14.48 -25.53 -1.28
C GLY A 12 -13.40 -25.10 -0.28
N LEU A 13 -13.14 -23.80 -0.15
CA LEU A 13 -12.16 -23.28 0.80
C LEU A 13 -12.72 -23.35 2.24
N HIS A 14 -12.04 -24.09 3.08
CA HIS A 14 -12.37 -24.14 4.52
C HIS A 14 -11.75 -22.93 5.22
N VAL A 15 -12.57 -22.11 5.89
CA VAL A 15 -12.12 -20.90 6.59
C VAL A 15 -12.79 -20.81 7.96
N ASP A 16 -11.97 -20.74 8.99
CA ASP A 16 -12.37 -20.43 10.34
C ASP A 16 -12.38 -18.91 10.55
N TRP A 17 -13.55 -18.33 10.77
CA TRP A 17 -13.74 -16.90 10.88
C TRP A 17 -13.69 -16.45 12.34
N ILE A 18 -12.65 -15.72 12.72
CA ILE A 18 -12.43 -15.17 14.05
C ILE A 18 -12.72 -13.66 14.03
N PRO A 19 -13.87 -13.20 14.57
CA PRO A 19 -14.16 -11.77 14.67
C PRO A 19 -13.35 -11.14 15.80
N LEU A 20 -12.62 -10.07 15.49
CA LEU A 20 -11.78 -9.37 16.44
C LEU A 20 -12.21 -7.90 16.58
N PRO A 21 -12.26 -7.34 17.81
CA PRO A 21 -12.60 -5.95 18.03
C PRO A 21 -11.45 -5.04 17.58
N ILE A 22 -11.79 -4.05 16.72
CA ILE A 22 -10.84 -3.05 16.24
C ILE A 22 -11.56 -1.73 15.96
N GLY A 23 -10.85 -0.61 15.98
CA GLY A 23 -11.41 0.71 15.74
C GLY A 23 -12.38 1.13 16.84
N LYS A 24 -13.58 1.54 16.46
CA LYS A 24 -14.62 1.98 17.40
C LYS A 24 -14.96 0.90 18.43
N GLU A 25 -15.16 -0.31 17.96
CA GLU A 25 -15.49 -1.44 18.84
C GLU A 25 -14.36 -1.75 19.83
N GLY A 26 -13.11 -1.74 19.38
CA GLY A 26 -11.95 -1.89 20.25
C GLY A 26 -11.88 -0.78 21.30
N HIS A 27 -12.09 0.47 20.89
CA HIS A 27 -12.08 1.62 21.80
C HIS A 27 -13.20 1.55 22.84
N GLU A 28 -14.43 1.22 22.45
CA GLU A 28 -15.58 1.14 23.35
C GLU A 28 -15.45 -0.01 24.37
N LYS A 29 -14.90 -1.15 23.97
CA LYS A 29 -14.79 -2.34 24.83
C LYS A 29 -13.51 -2.40 25.66
N HIS A 30 -12.39 -1.91 25.13
CA HIS A 30 -11.06 -2.09 25.72
C HIS A 30 -10.30 -0.77 25.96
N GLY A 31 -10.89 0.38 25.63
CA GLY A 31 -10.23 1.69 25.72
C GLY A 31 -9.09 1.91 24.73
N LYS A 32 -8.88 0.98 23.80
CA LYS A 32 -7.84 1.03 22.74
C LYS A 32 -8.45 0.70 21.39
N THR A 33 -8.10 1.46 20.36
CA THR A 33 -8.57 1.19 18.99
C THR A 33 -8.00 -0.12 18.42
N THR A 34 -6.85 -0.58 18.94
CA THR A 34 -6.24 -1.87 18.61
C THR A 34 -5.87 -2.56 19.92
N PRO A 35 -6.76 -3.38 20.51
CA PRO A 35 -6.48 -4.12 21.72
C PRO A 35 -5.30 -5.08 21.57
N ASP A 36 -4.54 -5.30 22.64
CA ASP A 36 -3.37 -6.18 22.62
C ASP A 36 -3.77 -7.63 22.31
N GLU A 37 -4.92 -8.08 22.76
CA GLU A 37 -5.52 -9.39 22.45
C GLU A 37 -5.81 -9.54 20.95
N THR A 38 -6.33 -8.47 20.31
CA THR A 38 -6.53 -8.44 18.86
C THR A 38 -5.19 -8.62 18.12
N VAL A 39 -4.15 -7.94 18.58
CA VAL A 39 -2.81 -8.06 17.98
C VAL A 39 -2.26 -9.49 18.12
N GLN A 40 -2.41 -10.11 19.27
CA GLN A 40 -1.97 -11.49 19.51
C GLN A 40 -2.70 -12.48 18.59
N GLU A 41 -4.02 -12.36 18.46
CA GLU A 41 -4.80 -13.21 17.57
C GLU A 41 -4.41 -13.02 16.09
N LEU A 42 -4.18 -11.78 15.65
CA LEU A 42 -3.71 -11.52 14.28
C LEU A 42 -2.37 -12.20 13.96
N GLN A 43 -1.50 -12.41 14.95
CA GLN A 43 -0.23 -13.13 14.76
C GLN A 43 -0.42 -14.64 14.56
N ASN A 44 -1.53 -15.18 15.03
CA ASN A 44 -1.83 -16.62 15.00
C ASN A 44 -2.73 -17.02 13.84
N THR A 45 -3.13 -16.07 12.97
CA THR A 45 -3.99 -16.32 11.82
C THR A 45 -3.21 -16.31 10.51
N ASP A 46 -3.62 -17.12 9.53
CA ASP A 46 -3.02 -17.17 8.19
C ASP A 46 -3.21 -15.88 7.39
N GLY A 47 -4.26 -15.12 7.73
CA GLY A 47 -4.58 -13.84 7.09
C GLY A 47 -5.79 -13.17 7.73
N TRP A 48 -6.01 -11.91 7.42
CA TRP A 48 -7.10 -11.15 8.01
C TRP A 48 -7.68 -10.10 7.06
N ILE A 49 -8.94 -9.80 7.30
CA ILE A 49 -9.69 -8.81 6.52
C ILE A 49 -10.13 -7.71 7.46
N MET A 50 -9.70 -6.50 7.16
CA MET A 50 -10.11 -5.32 7.89
C MET A 50 -11.19 -4.58 7.13
N GLY A 51 -12.29 -4.30 7.81
CA GLY A 51 -13.36 -3.45 7.29
C GLY A 51 -12.96 -1.97 7.26
N PRO A 52 -13.83 -1.09 6.75
CA PRO A 52 -13.60 0.35 6.75
C PRO A 52 -13.54 0.88 8.19
N ILE A 53 -12.57 1.77 8.43
CA ILE A 53 -12.34 2.39 9.74
C ILE A 53 -12.84 3.83 9.70
N GLY A 54 -13.74 4.17 10.61
CA GLY A 54 -14.26 5.53 10.77
C GLY A 54 -13.33 6.39 11.62
N HIS A 55 -12.44 7.16 11.03
CA HIS A 55 -11.50 8.05 11.75
C HIS A 55 -12.15 9.14 12.63
N ARG A 56 -13.47 9.33 12.52
CA ARG A 56 -14.24 10.28 13.34
C ARG A 56 -15.00 9.62 14.48
N ALA A 57 -14.90 8.31 14.59
CA ALA A 57 -15.72 7.52 15.54
C ALA A 57 -15.12 7.43 16.95
N TYR A 58 -13.91 7.92 17.16
CA TYR A 58 -13.19 7.92 18.43
C TYR A 58 -12.32 9.18 18.58
N PRO A 59 -11.88 9.56 19.81
CA PRO A 59 -11.11 10.76 20.04
C PRO A 59 -9.82 10.82 19.24
N ARG A 60 -9.50 12.00 18.68
CA ARG A 60 -8.26 12.20 17.90
C ARG A 60 -6.97 12.13 18.72
N ASN A 61 -7.10 12.24 20.04
CA ASN A 61 -5.98 12.16 21.00
C ASN A 61 -5.67 10.70 21.38
N ASP A 62 -6.45 9.75 20.90
CA ASP A 62 -6.07 8.34 21.04
C ASP A 62 -4.80 8.13 20.20
N PRO A 63 -3.63 7.84 20.83
CA PRO A 63 -2.36 7.68 20.12
C PRO A 63 -2.36 6.47 19.18
N THR A 64 -3.41 5.69 19.19
CA THR A 64 -3.57 4.48 18.41
C THR A 64 -4.26 4.72 17.09
N TRP A 65 -3.58 5.37 16.17
CA TRP A 65 -3.91 5.25 14.76
C TRP A 65 -3.76 3.79 14.36
N ILE A 66 -4.82 3.21 13.82
CA ILE A 66 -4.89 1.76 13.63
C ILE A 66 -3.90 1.27 12.58
N MET A 67 -3.88 1.90 11.41
CA MET A 67 -3.14 1.35 10.27
C MET A 67 -1.62 1.50 10.36
N PRO A 68 -1.04 2.65 10.69
CA PRO A 68 0.42 2.76 10.74
C PRO A 68 1.06 1.82 11.77
N PRO A 69 0.58 1.71 13.02
CA PRO A 69 1.11 0.74 13.97
C PRO A 69 1.00 -0.71 13.51
N ILE A 70 -0.12 -1.12 12.93
CA ILE A 70 -0.30 -2.49 12.41
C ILE A 70 0.65 -2.76 11.24
N ARG A 71 0.79 -1.83 10.29
CA ARG A 71 1.72 -1.97 9.18
C ARG A 71 3.17 -2.14 9.65
N LYS A 72 3.58 -1.38 10.66
CA LYS A 72 4.91 -1.47 11.26
C LYS A 72 5.10 -2.81 11.97
N LEU A 73 4.15 -3.19 12.82
CA LEU A 73 4.23 -4.38 13.65
C LEU A 73 4.34 -5.66 12.81
N PHE A 74 3.59 -5.74 11.71
CA PHE A 74 3.57 -6.90 10.82
C PHE A 74 4.42 -6.71 9.55
N ASP A 75 5.21 -5.64 9.46
CA ASP A 75 6.00 -5.25 8.27
C ASP A 75 5.20 -5.30 6.96
N LEU A 76 3.96 -4.81 6.99
CA LEU A 76 3.08 -4.75 5.83
C LEU A 76 3.47 -3.58 4.92
N PHE A 77 4.57 -3.73 4.23
CA PHE A 77 5.16 -2.64 3.43
C PHE A 77 4.53 -2.47 2.04
N ALA A 78 4.07 -3.56 1.43
CA ALA A 78 3.55 -3.56 0.07
C ALA A 78 2.02 -3.50 0.05
N ASN A 79 1.46 -2.39 -0.40
CA ASN A 79 0.04 -2.29 -0.70
C ASN A 79 -0.18 -2.65 -2.18
N VAL A 80 -0.71 -3.84 -2.42
CA VAL A 80 -0.98 -4.37 -3.76
C VAL A 80 -2.44 -4.13 -4.12
N LYS A 81 -2.67 -3.42 -5.21
CA LYS A 81 -4.01 -3.04 -5.69
C LYS A 81 -4.22 -3.51 -7.13
N PRO A 82 -4.80 -4.68 -7.35
CA PRO A 82 -5.25 -5.08 -8.67
C PRO A 82 -6.46 -4.24 -9.10
N VAL A 83 -6.42 -3.74 -10.32
CA VAL A 83 -7.49 -2.96 -10.96
C VAL A 83 -7.82 -3.61 -12.30
N LYS A 84 -9.06 -4.03 -12.46
CA LYS A 84 -9.51 -4.73 -13.66
C LYS A 84 -10.87 -4.23 -14.11
N SER A 85 -11.05 -4.04 -15.42
CA SER A 85 -12.38 -3.85 -16.00
C SER A 85 -13.05 -5.22 -16.24
N TYR A 86 -14.33 -5.33 -15.91
CA TYR A 86 -15.13 -6.53 -16.11
C TYR A 86 -16.18 -6.29 -17.19
N GLU A 87 -16.45 -7.28 -18.03
CA GLU A 87 -17.39 -7.14 -19.17
C GLU A 87 -18.79 -6.67 -18.76
N ASN A 88 -19.30 -7.21 -17.67
CA ASN A 88 -20.65 -6.95 -17.18
C ASN A 88 -20.76 -5.75 -16.23
N ILE A 89 -19.66 -5.03 -16.02
CA ILE A 89 -19.63 -3.83 -15.17
C ILE A 89 -19.33 -2.62 -16.04
N PRO A 90 -20.16 -1.57 -16.00
CA PRO A 90 -19.89 -0.32 -16.71
C PRO A 90 -18.55 0.27 -16.29
N SER A 91 -17.70 0.55 -17.25
CA SER A 91 -16.39 1.19 -17.05
C SER A 91 -16.06 2.09 -18.24
N ILE A 92 -15.33 3.18 -17.99
CA ILE A 92 -14.89 4.11 -19.04
C ILE A 92 -13.96 3.39 -20.02
N HIS A 93 -13.01 2.61 -19.48
CA HIS A 93 -12.07 1.84 -20.29
C HIS A 93 -12.34 0.34 -20.18
N LYS A 94 -12.21 -0.35 -21.30
CA LYS A 94 -12.26 -1.81 -21.39
C LYS A 94 -10.87 -2.40 -21.43
N ASN A 95 -10.75 -3.68 -21.12
CA ASN A 95 -9.49 -4.44 -21.18
C ASN A 95 -8.39 -3.89 -20.24
N VAL A 96 -8.79 -3.22 -19.17
CA VAL A 96 -7.86 -2.76 -18.13
C VAL A 96 -7.55 -3.95 -17.22
N ASP A 97 -6.27 -4.21 -17.01
CA ASP A 97 -5.77 -5.19 -16.05
C ASP A 97 -4.39 -4.74 -15.56
N ILE A 98 -4.39 -3.95 -14.49
CA ILE A 98 -3.20 -3.30 -13.91
C ILE A 98 -3.06 -3.71 -12.45
N VAL A 99 -1.83 -3.88 -11.99
CA VAL A 99 -1.54 -4.02 -10.56
C VAL A 99 -0.71 -2.82 -10.10
N PHE A 100 -1.23 -2.06 -9.14
CA PHE A 100 -0.47 -0.99 -8.48
C PHE A 100 0.17 -1.53 -7.21
N LEU A 101 1.45 -1.27 -7.05
CA LEU A 101 2.16 -1.50 -5.80
C LEU A 101 2.56 -0.15 -5.18
N ARG A 102 2.30 -0.01 -3.89
CA ARG A 102 2.73 1.17 -3.12
C ARG A 102 3.44 0.73 -1.87
N GLU A 103 4.64 1.26 -1.66
CA GLU A 103 5.28 1.21 -0.35
C GLU A 103 4.48 2.08 0.63
N VAL A 104 4.14 1.55 1.81
CA VAL A 104 3.24 2.22 2.76
C VAL A 104 3.79 2.34 4.17
N THR A 105 5.08 2.08 4.37
CA THR A 105 5.77 2.23 5.66
C THR A 105 6.73 3.42 5.68
N GLU A 106 6.91 4.09 4.54
CA GLU A 106 7.79 5.25 4.36
C GLU A 106 7.06 6.43 3.70
N GLY A 107 7.79 7.45 3.29
CA GLY A 107 7.27 8.63 2.61
C GLY A 107 6.84 9.71 3.59
N MET A 108 5.73 10.38 3.29
CA MET A 108 5.12 11.40 4.15
C MET A 108 4.40 10.81 5.38
N GLN A 109 4.22 9.50 5.43
CA GLN A 109 3.56 8.77 6.53
C GLN A 109 4.55 7.96 7.36
N SER A 110 5.80 8.43 7.44
CA SER A 110 6.91 7.71 8.06
C SER A 110 7.03 7.92 9.58
N TRP A 111 6.05 8.57 10.19
CA TRP A 111 6.03 8.79 11.63
C TRP A 111 6.04 7.45 12.37
N ASP A 112 6.88 7.37 13.39
CA ASP A 112 7.17 6.19 14.18
C ASP A 112 7.80 4.99 13.44
N THR A 113 8.03 5.08 12.13
CA THR A 113 8.74 4.02 11.40
C THR A 113 10.25 4.24 11.38
N ASN A 114 10.67 5.44 10.96
CA ASN A 114 12.09 5.76 10.77
C ASN A 114 12.59 6.92 11.65
N ILE A 115 11.67 7.73 12.19
CA ILE A 115 11.97 8.83 13.11
C ILE A 115 10.97 8.84 14.28
N SER A 116 11.41 9.29 15.43
CA SER A 116 10.52 9.50 16.57
C SER A 116 9.62 10.72 16.34
N GLY A 117 8.36 10.58 16.73
CA GLY A 117 7.35 11.66 16.60
C GLY A 117 6.62 11.63 15.25
N SER A 118 5.83 12.67 14.99
CA SER A 118 4.94 12.74 13.83
C SER A 118 5.64 12.96 12.49
N GLY A 119 6.93 13.28 12.50
CA GLY A 119 7.64 13.73 11.29
C GLY A 119 7.24 15.12 10.82
N GLU A 120 6.38 15.80 11.57
CA GLU A 120 5.94 17.17 11.29
C GLU A 120 6.19 18.06 12.51
N PHE A 121 6.51 19.32 12.27
CA PHE A 121 6.63 20.31 13.32
C PHE A 121 6.29 21.70 12.80
N ARG A 122 5.89 22.59 13.71
CA ARG A 122 5.52 23.96 13.41
C ARG A 122 6.47 24.92 14.14
N PRO A 123 7.41 25.56 13.43
CA PRO A 123 8.33 26.54 14.04
C PRO A 123 7.61 27.80 14.54
N ASN A 124 6.55 28.22 13.87
CA ASN A 124 5.66 29.34 14.23
C ASN A 124 4.29 29.16 13.57
N ASP A 125 3.36 30.08 13.79
CA ASP A 125 1.97 29.95 13.31
C ASP A 125 1.83 30.02 11.78
N GLU A 126 2.83 30.50 11.06
CA GLU A 126 2.81 30.68 9.62
C GLU A 126 3.51 29.53 8.87
N ILE A 127 4.34 28.71 9.54
CA ILE A 127 5.17 27.69 8.90
C ILE A 127 4.90 26.33 9.51
N SER A 128 4.64 25.36 8.66
CA SER A 128 4.62 23.94 9.01
C SER A 128 5.58 23.17 8.12
N ILE A 129 6.37 22.28 8.70
CA ILE A 129 7.38 21.47 8.03
C ILE A 129 7.02 20.00 8.21
N GLY A 130 7.02 19.24 7.09
CA GLY A 130 6.82 17.79 7.10
C GLY A 130 8.03 17.09 6.49
N SER A 131 8.51 16.04 7.14
CA SER A 131 9.60 15.20 6.65
C SER A 131 9.08 14.11 5.72
N ARG A 132 9.76 13.92 4.59
CA ARG A 132 9.55 12.79 3.70
C ARG A 132 10.77 11.88 3.75
N ILE A 133 10.58 10.63 4.15
CA ILE A 133 11.66 9.67 4.30
C ILE A 133 11.54 8.60 3.23
N ILE A 134 12.64 8.38 2.51
CA ILE A 134 12.79 7.32 1.52
C ILE A 134 14.09 6.57 1.84
N THR A 135 14.02 5.26 1.99
CA THR A 135 15.20 4.42 2.25
C THR A 135 15.51 3.52 1.05
N ARG A 136 16.77 3.14 0.89
CA ARG A 136 17.16 2.15 -0.13
C ARG A 136 16.49 0.79 0.12
N LYS A 137 16.37 0.39 1.39
CA LYS A 137 15.69 -0.86 1.78
C LYS A 137 14.24 -0.87 1.33
N GLY A 138 13.48 0.19 1.66
CA GLY A 138 12.06 0.31 1.28
C GLY A 138 11.88 0.38 -0.24
N SER A 139 12.69 1.19 -0.93
CA SER A 139 12.67 1.33 -2.38
C SER A 139 12.97 0.00 -3.08
N ARG A 140 14.02 -0.71 -2.65
CA ARG A 140 14.40 -2.00 -3.24
C ARG A 140 13.34 -3.08 -3.01
N ARG A 141 12.81 -3.21 -1.80
CA ARG A 141 11.83 -4.27 -1.49
C ARG A 141 10.53 -4.11 -2.26
N ILE A 142 10.02 -2.87 -2.42
CA ILE A 142 8.80 -2.67 -3.19
C ILE A 142 9.03 -2.88 -4.70
N ALA A 143 10.18 -2.47 -5.22
CA ALA A 143 10.57 -2.78 -6.59
C ALA A 143 10.65 -4.28 -6.81
N MET A 144 11.32 -5.02 -5.93
CA MET A 144 11.44 -6.48 -6.00
C MET A 144 10.07 -7.17 -6.08
N GLU A 145 9.11 -6.75 -5.25
CA GLU A 145 7.75 -7.31 -5.29
C GLU A 145 7.03 -6.96 -6.60
N ALA A 146 7.23 -5.76 -7.14
CA ALA A 146 6.66 -5.40 -8.44
C ALA A 146 7.18 -6.31 -9.58
N PHE A 147 8.48 -6.56 -9.63
CA PHE A 147 9.06 -7.45 -10.63
C PHE A 147 8.65 -8.91 -10.45
N LYS A 148 8.55 -9.41 -9.22
CA LYS A 148 8.01 -10.76 -8.93
C LYS A 148 6.58 -10.91 -9.43
N ILE A 149 5.71 -9.93 -9.16
CA ILE A 149 4.33 -9.94 -9.65
C ILE A 149 4.31 -9.87 -11.18
N ALA A 150 5.07 -8.97 -11.80
CA ALA A 150 5.12 -8.84 -13.25
C ALA A 150 5.53 -10.17 -13.94
N ARG A 151 6.45 -10.93 -13.35
CA ARG A 151 6.86 -12.25 -13.85
C ARG A 151 5.71 -13.26 -13.96
N THR A 152 4.71 -13.16 -13.11
CA THR A 152 3.52 -14.04 -13.13
C THR A 152 2.46 -13.59 -14.13
N ARG A 153 2.63 -12.40 -14.73
CA ARG A 153 1.67 -11.81 -15.66
C ARG A 153 2.11 -12.00 -17.12
N GLN A 154 1.15 -11.95 -18.03
CA GLN A 154 1.42 -12.19 -19.46
C GLN A 154 2.30 -11.11 -20.10
N ARG A 155 2.11 -9.83 -19.71
CA ARG A 155 2.83 -8.70 -20.31
C ARG A 155 4.23 -8.52 -19.77
N LYS A 156 4.47 -8.95 -18.53
CA LYS A 156 5.78 -8.87 -17.86
C LYS A 156 6.42 -7.48 -17.95
N GLN A 157 5.65 -6.45 -17.58
CA GLN A 157 6.11 -5.07 -17.65
C GLN A 157 5.98 -4.39 -16.30
N VAL A 158 7.02 -3.69 -15.85
CA VAL A 158 7.03 -2.82 -14.67
C VAL A 158 7.24 -1.37 -15.08
N THR A 159 6.38 -0.49 -14.60
CA THR A 159 6.50 0.97 -14.74
C THR A 159 6.77 1.59 -13.38
N ALA A 160 7.96 2.14 -13.17
CA ALA A 160 8.29 2.90 -11.97
C ALA A 160 7.81 4.35 -12.09
N VAL A 161 7.10 4.81 -11.05
CA VAL A 161 6.49 6.13 -11.02
C VAL A 161 7.19 7.02 -10.01
N HIS A 162 7.79 8.10 -10.46
CA HIS A 162 8.54 9.01 -9.61
C HIS A 162 8.56 10.45 -10.13
N LYS A 163 9.26 11.33 -9.45
CA LYS A 163 9.51 12.72 -9.87
C LYS A 163 10.99 13.07 -9.64
N GLU A 164 11.90 12.23 -10.13
CA GLU A 164 13.36 12.40 -9.98
C GLU A 164 13.85 13.76 -10.47
N ALA A 165 13.30 14.27 -11.56
CA ALA A 165 13.66 15.56 -12.10
C ALA A 165 13.51 16.73 -11.10
N VAL A 166 12.58 16.60 -10.13
CA VAL A 166 12.30 17.60 -9.08
C VAL A 166 12.89 17.17 -7.75
N TYR A 167 12.63 15.95 -7.32
CA TYR A 167 13.06 15.40 -6.02
C TYR A 167 14.26 14.48 -6.22
N ARG A 168 15.40 15.07 -6.57
CA ARG A 168 16.60 14.34 -7.00
C ARG A 168 17.13 13.34 -5.97
N LEU A 169 17.05 13.65 -4.68
CA LEU A 169 17.55 12.75 -3.63
C LEU A 169 16.55 11.66 -3.29
N THR A 170 15.30 12.00 -2.99
CA THR A 170 14.29 11.02 -2.52
C THR A 170 13.73 10.18 -3.67
N CYS A 171 13.20 10.81 -4.72
CA CYS A 171 12.73 10.07 -5.90
C CYS A 171 13.90 9.45 -6.69
N GLY A 172 15.07 10.11 -6.71
CA GLY A 172 16.26 9.55 -7.35
C GLY A 172 16.72 8.25 -6.69
N MET A 173 16.73 8.19 -5.35
CA MET A 173 17.05 6.96 -4.63
C MET A 173 16.07 5.82 -4.97
N PHE A 174 14.77 6.11 -5.05
CA PHE A 174 13.77 5.13 -5.48
C PHE A 174 14.02 4.65 -6.91
N ALA A 175 14.22 5.58 -7.85
CA ALA A 175 14.48 5.26 -9.25
C ALA A 175 15.76 4.43 -9.43
N GLU A 176 16.85 4.79 -8.72
CA GLU A 176 18.10 4.00 -8.70
C GLU A 176 17.87 2.56 -8.27
N GLU A 177 17.12 2.34 -7.19
CA GLU A 177 16.84 0.98 -6.70
C GLU A 177 15.93 0.20 -7.67
N CYS A 178 14.94 0.86 -8.31
CA CYS A 178 14.14 0.24 -9.37
C CYS A 178 15.01 -0.21 -10.57
N ARG A 179 15.95 0.63 -11.04
CA ARG A 179 16.87 0.28 -12.11
C ARG A 179 17.79 -0.88 -11.77
N LYS A 180 18.29 -0.93 -10.51
CA LYS A 180 19.10 -2.05 -10.01
C LYS A 180 18.30 -3.35 -9.99
N VAL A 181 17.07 -3.32 -9.46
CA VAL A 181 16.21 -4.51 -9.46
C VAL A 181 15.87 -4.93 -10.90
N ALA A 182 15.59 -3.99 -11.80
CA ALA A 182 15.32 -4.29 -13.21
C ALA A 182 16.46 -5.10 -13.84
N SER A 183 17.71 -4.80 -13.52
CA SER A 183 18.86 -5.56 -14.04
C SER A 183 18.92 -7.02 -13.58
N GLU A 184 18.18 -7.39 -12.50
CA GLU A 184 18.07 -8.75 -11.98
C GLU A 184 16.93 -9.56 -12.65
N PHE A 185 16.09 -8.88 -13.47
CA PHE A 185 14.90 -9.45 -14.09
C PHE A 185 14.89 -9.22 -15.60
N SER A 186 15.85 -9.83 -16.31
CA SER A 186 16.02 -9.65 -17.77
C SER A 186 14.82 -10.11 -18.61
N ASP A 187 13.90 -10.86 -18.03
CA ASP A 187 12.65 -11.35 -18.64
C ASP A 187 11.45 -10.43 -18.42
N VAL A 188 11.65 -9.26 -17.75
CA VAL A 188 10.61 -8.27 -17.47
C VAL A 188 10.98 -6.93 -18.10
N GLU A 189 10.09 -6.37 -18.90
CA GLU A 189 10.25 -5.02 -19.44
C GLU A 189 10.18 -3.98 -18.34
N PHE A 190 11.09 -3.02 -18.35
CA PHE A 190 11.12 -1.93 -17.37
C PHE A 190 11.08 -0.57 -18.05
N ASN A 191 10.20 0.30 -17.56
CA ASN A 191 10.15 1.69 -17.94
C ASN A 191 9.88 2.60 -16.74
N GLU A 192 10.11 3.89 -16.94
CA GLU A 192 9.95 4.91 -15.92
C GLU A 192 9.06 6.04 -16.44
N ILE A 193 8.22 6.60 -15.57
CA ILE A 193 7.33 7.69 -15.93
C ILE A 193 7.18 8.68 -14.78
N HIS A 194 7.02 9.95 -15.10
CA HIS A 194 6.72 10.98 -14.10
C HIS A 194 5.28 10.85 -13.59
N ILE A 195 5.08 11.13 -12.30
CA ILE A 195 3.77 11.00 -11.62
C ILE A 195 2.66 11.81 -12.28
N ASP A 196 2.95 13.00 -12.75
CA ASP A 196 1.99 13.86 -13.47
C ASP A 196 1.64 13.31 -14.85
N THR A 197 2.62 12.73 -15.54
CA THR A 197 2.41 12.11 -16.86
C THR A 197 1.59 10.84 -16.77
N ILE A 198 1.88 9.94 -15.80
CA ILE A 198 1.06 8.73 -15.63
C ILE A 198 -0.37 9.06 -15.23
N ALA A 199 -0.58 10.11 -14.43
CA ALA A 199 -1.92 10.54 -14.05
C ALA A 199 -2.79 10.88 -15.28
N ALA A 200 -2.23 11.57 -16.27
CA ALA A 200 -2.91 11.82 -17.54
C ALA A 200 -3.12 10.52 -18.35
N HIS A 201 -2.11 9.68 -18.47
CA HIS A 201 -2.19 8.43 -19.22
C HIS A 201 -3.22 7.45 -18.65
N LEU A 202 -3.36 7.36 -17.32
CA LEU A 202 -4.38 6.51 -16.67
C LEU A 202 -5.82 6.96 -16.99
N VAL A 203 -6.02 8.24 -17.27
CA VAL A 203 -7.33 8.76 -17.71
C VAL A 203 -7.53 8.55 -19.21
N MET A 204 -6.49 8.73 -20.01
CA MET A 204 -6.58 8.66 -21.47
C MET A 204 -6.59 7.21 -21.98
N ASP A 205 -5.66 6.39 -21.52
CA ASP A 205 -5.50 4.99 -21.92
C ASP A 205 -4.74 4.19 -20.86
N PRO A 206 -5.44 3.64 -19.84
CA PRO A 206 -4.81 2.85 -18.80
C PRO A 206 -4.32 1.48 -19.29
N THR A 207 -4.74 1.01 -20.47
CA THR A 207 -4.37 -0.33 -20.98
C THR A 207 -2.87 -0.47 -21.29
N LYS A 208 -2.13 0.64 -21.31
CA LYS A 208 -0.67 0.66 -21.53
C LYS A 208 0.14 0.07 -20.37
N PHE A 209 -0.45 0.03 -19.18
CA PHE A 209 0.26 -0.36 -17.96
C PHE A 209 -0.06 -1.81 -17.56
N ASP A 210 0.91 -2.48 -16.97
CA ASP A 210 0.78 -3.83 -16.43
C ASP A 210 0.99 -3.83 -14.91
N VAL A 211 2.21 -3.64 -14.45
CA VAL A 211 2.53 -3.44 -13.02
C VAL A 211 3.11 -2.05 -12.83
N VAL A 212 2.54 -1.29 -11.91
CA VAL A 212 2.95 0.09 -11.61
C VAL A 212 3.46 0.15 -10.17
N VAL A 213 4.64 0.68 -9.94
CA VAL A 213 5.27 0.80 -8.63
C VAL A 213 5.71 2.24 -8.33
#